data_b444535505ca26e635fb758316179dbf
#
_entry.id   b444535505ca26e635fb758316179dbf
#
_cell.length_a   1.000
_cell.length_b   1.000
_cell.length_c   1.000
_cell.angle_alpha   90.00
_cell.angle_beta   90.00
_cell.angle_gamma   90.00
#
_symmetry.space_group_name_H-M   'P 1'
#
loop_
_entity.id
_entity.type
_entity.pdbx_description
1 polymer ?
#
loop_
_entity_poly.entity_id
_entity_poly.type
_entity_poly.pdbx_seq_one_letter_code
_entity_poly.pdbx_strand_id
1 'polypeptide(L)'
;RQGRALRHIVPMQPHPLTAYYQALPYQLTGAQQCAIAEAIGDMCSGTPMNRLVQGDVGSGKTAVAAACCYFAFLNGAQSALMAPTEILAQQHYHNLAPLLERLGMRVALLTGSLSVKKKESLKAALAAGELDLCIGTHAILTADTEFSRLGLVITDEQHRFGVRQRTALRQKGQDTHVLVMSATPIPRTLAMIVYGDLELSIIDELPAGRQPVRTYLINSEIRERAFGYIRRHLDAGYQAYLICPAVQSEEEEAAA
;
A
#
# COMPACT_ATOMS: atom_id res chain seq x y z
N ARG A 1 20.75 -5.17 24.71
CA ARG A 1 20.88 -5.69 23.32
C ARG A 1 20.69 -7.20 23.38
N GLN A 2 19.46 -7.68 23.34
CA GLN A 2 19.18 -9.09 23.09
C GLN A 2 19.24 -9.26 21.57
N GLY A 3 20.26 -9.95 21.07
CA GLY A 3 20.38 -10.35 19.68
C GLY A 3 19.17 -11.21 19.31
N ARG A 4 18.28 -10.65 18.52
CA ARG A 4 17.19 -11.43 17.90
C ARG A 4 17.83 -12.42 16.94
N ALA A 5 17.66 -13.70 17.21
CA ALA A 5 18.03 -14.75 16.25
C ALA A 5 17.30 -14.45 14.92
N LEU A 6 18.07 -14.30 13.83
CA LEU A 6 17.52 -14.18 12.49
C LEU A 6 16.66 -15.43 12.22
N ARG A 7 15.36 -15.23 12.02
CA ARG A 7 14.46 -16.31 11.64
C ARG A 7 14.73 -16.68 10.19
N HIS A 8 15.07 -17.92 9.94
CA HIS A 8 15.18 -18.45 8.59
C HIS A 8 13.82 -18.98 8.16
N ILE A 9 13.40 -18.55 6.97
CA ILE A 9 12.20 -19.02 6.28
C ILE A 9 12.61 -19.69 4.96
N VAL A 10 11.68 -20.43 4.36
CA VAL A 10 11.92 -20.96 3.01
C VAL A 10 11.95 -19.77 2.03
N PRO A 11 13.09 -19.55 1.34
CA PRO A 11 13.18 -18.45 0.40
C PRO A 11 12.23 -18.64 -0.78
N MET A 12 11.64 -17.57 -1.28
CA MET A 12 10.91 -17.61 -2.53
C MET A 12 11.87 -17.86 -3.69
N GLN A 13 11.41 -18.65 -4.67
CA GLN A 13 12.21 -18.95 -5.84
C GLN A 13 12.22 -17.76 -6.81
N PRO A 14 13.36 -17.46 -7.44
CA PRO A 14 13.44 -16.37 -8.41
C PRO A 14 12.58 -16.69 -9.64
N HIS A 15 11.67 -15.77 -9.97
CA HIS A 15 10.83 -15.83 -11.15
C HIS A 15 10.95 -14.52 -11.94
N PRO A 16 11.00 -14.58 -13.28
CA PRO A 16 11.05 -13.38 -14.09
C PRO A 16 9.71 -12.64 -14.05
N LEU A 17 9.74 -11.33 -13.88
CA LEU A 17 8.56 -10.46 -13.93
C LEU A 17 8.25 -9.93 -15.34
N THR A 18 8.73 -10.58 -16.39
CA THR A 18 8.58 -10.12 -17.78
C THR A 18 7.11 -9.86 -18.13
N ALA A 19 6.20 -10.80 -17.77
CA ALA A 19 4.79 -10.64 -18.02
C ALA A 19 4.17 -9.43 -17.30
N TYR A 20 4.60 -9.17 -16.06
CA TYR A 20 4.19 -7.99 -15.32
C TYR A 20 4.63 -6.69 -16.02
N TYR A 21 5.91 -6.58 -16.39
CA TYR A 21 6.44 -5.40 -17.08
C TYR A 21 5.76 -5.15 -18.43
N GLN A 22 5.46 -6.20 -19.18
CA GLN A 22 4.74 -6.11 -20.46
C GLN A 22 3.26 -5.72 -20.31
N ALA A 23 2.65 -6.05 -19.17
CA ALA A 23 1.24 -5.74 -18.91
C ALA A 23 1.02 -4.29 -18.46
N LEU A 24 2.07 -3.58 -18.04
CA LEU A 24 1.99 -2.18 -17.64
C LEU A 24 1.71 -1.27 -18.85
N PRO A 25 0.81 -0.26 -18.74
CA PRO A 25 0.56 0.70 -19.81
C PRO A 25 1.62 1.81 -19.88
N TYR A 26 2.67 1.76 -19.08
CA TYR A 26 3.75 2.73 -18.97
C TYR A 26 5.07 2.03 -18.60
N GLN A 27 6.17 2.73 -18.82
CA GLN A 27 7.48 2.26 -18.37
C GLN A 27 7.73 2.69 -16.91
N LEU A 28 8.32 1.79 -16.14
CA LEU A 28 8.75 2.09 -14.78
C LEU A 28 10.00 2.95 -14.80
N THR A 29 10.10 3.87 -13.84
CA THR A 29 11.33 4.64 -13.60
C THR A 29 12.45 3.74 -13.07
N GLY A 30 13.69 4.21 -13.13
CA GLY A 30 14.84 3.50 -12.58
C GLY A 30 14.69 3.24 -11.09
N ALA A 31 14.22 4.23 -10.33
CA ALA A 31 13.97 4.10 -8.89
C ALA A 31 12.89 3.05 -8.56
N GLN A 32 11.82 2.97 -9.36
CA GLN A 32 10.80 1.93 -9.19
C GLN A 32 11.34 0.54 -9.48
N GLN A 33 12.13 0.37 -10.54
CA GLN A 33 12.76 -0.91 -10.88
C GLN A 33 13.75 -1.36 -9.80
N CYS A 34 14.53 -0.42 -9.26
CA CYS A 34 15.44 -0.68 -8.16
C CYS A 34 14.69 -1.14 -6.90
N ALA A 35 13.62 -0.44 -6.51
CA ALA A 35 12.79 -0.81 -5.36
C ALA A 35 12.14 -2.20 -5.51
N ILE A 36 11.71 -2.57 -6.73
CA ILE A 36 11.20 -3.91 -7.03
C ILE A 36 12.32 -4.96 -6.89
N ALA A 37 13.50 -4.71 -7.45
CA ALA A 37 14.61 -5.64 -7.38
C ALA A 37 15.08 -5.88 -5.93
N GLU A 38 15.15 -4.82 -5.13
CA GLU A 38 15.48 -4.91 -3.71
C GLU A 38 14.45 -5.73 -2.92
N ALA A 39 13.15 -5.47 -3.12
CA ALA A 39 12.08 -6.20 -2.45
C ALA A 39 12.09 -7.69 -2.83
N ILE A 40 12.28 -8.02 -4.11
CA ILE A 40 12.40 -9.41 -4.57
C ILE A 40 13.66 -10.08 -4.01
N GLY A 41 14.78 -9.36 -3.96
CA GLY A 41 16.01 -9.84 -3.34
C GLY A 41 15.79 -10.25 -1.88
N ASP A 42 15.07 -9.42 -1.12
CA ASP A 42 14.71 -9.75 0.26
C ASP A 42 13.80 -10.98 0.34
N MET A 43 12.79 -11.09 -0.53
CA MET A 43 11.87 -12.24 -0.55
C MET A 43 12.58 -13.54 -0.90
N CYS A 44 13.71 -13.49 -1.61
CA CYS A 44 14.56 -14.61 -1.96
C CYS A 44 15.68 -14.89 -0.93
N SER A 45 15.87 -14.04 0.08
CA SER A 45 17.02 -14.10 0.99
C SER A 45 16.97 -15.23 2.04
N GLY A 46 15.79 -15.87 2.24
CA GLY A 46 15.59 -16.84 3.32
C GLY A 46 15.34 -16.20 4.69
N THR A 47 15.16 -14.89 4.75
CA THR A 47 14.71 -14.14 5.93
C THR A 47 13.44 -13.36 5.61
N PRO A 48 12.51 -13.16 6.56
CA PRO A 48 11.32 -12.36 6.30
C PRO A 48 11.69 -10.94 5.92
N MET A 49 11.26 -10.50 4.72
CA MET A 49 11.39 -9.11 4.30
C MET A 49 10.65 -8.19 5.28
N ASN A 50 11.27 -7.08 5.64
CA ASN A 50 10.63 -5.98 6.34
C ASN A 50 11.11 -4.67 5.71
N ARG A 51 10.41 -4.21 4.67
CA ARG A 51 10.87 -3.11 3.81
C ARG A 51 9.87 -1.97 3.75
N LEU A 52 10.39 -0.74 3.85
CA LEU A 52 9.66 0.49 3.62
C LEU A 52 9.96 1.01 2.20
N VAL A 53 8.93 1.16 1.39
CA VAL A 53 9.00 1.88 0.11
C VAL A 53 8.48 3.28 0.33
N GLN A 54 9.39 4.25 0.28
CA GLN A 54 9.11 5.66 0.48
C GLN A 54 9.15 6.40 -0.85
N GLY A 55 8.20 7.28 -1.06
CA GLY A 55 8.17 8.14 -2.25
C GLY A 55 6.98 9.07 -2.20
N ASP A 56 7.04 10.19 -2.90
CA ASP A 56 5.96 11.18 -2.92
C ASP A 56 4.62 10.58 -3.43
N VAL A 57 3.53 11.29 -3.20
CA VAL A 57 2.22 10.93 -3.77
C VAL A 57 2.35 10.88 -5.30
N GLY A 58 1.92 9.75 -5.91
CA GLY A 58 2.04 9.53 -7.35
C GLY A 58 3.44 9.14 -7.85
N SER A 59 4.40 8.81 -6.98
CA SER A 59 5.71 8.25 -7.38
C SER A 59 5.63 6.81 -7.90
N GLY A 60 4.47 6.16 -7.79
CA GLY A 60 4.23 4.81 -8.28
C GLY A 60 4.56 3.69 -7.29
N LYS A 61 4.53 3.95 -5.98
CA LYS A 61 4.66 2.91 -4.94
C LYS A 61 3.73 1.71 -5.15
N THR A 62 2.51 1.97 -5.64
CA THR A 62 1.52 0.93 -5.95
C THR A 62 1.99 -0.03 -7.04
N ALA A 63 2.80 0.44 -8.00
CA ALA A 63 3.39 -0.44 -9.02
C ALA A 63 4.43 -1.39 -8.39
N VAL A 64 5.22 -0.91 -7.44
CA VAL A 64 6.16 -1.77 -6.68
C VAL A 64 5.39 -2.82 -5.89
N ALA A 65 4.31 -2.43 -5.20
CA ALA A 65 3.44 -3.34 -4.48
C ALA A 65 2.82 -4.41 -5.38
N ALA A 66 2.32 -4.03 -6.56
CA ALA A 66 1.76 -4.95 -7.54
C ALA A 66 2.79 -5.98 -8.05
N ALA A 67 4.02 -5.53 -8.31
CA ALA A 67 5.12 -6.42 -8.70
C ALA A 67 5.43 -7.45 -7.61
N CYS A 68 5.46 -7.04 -6.35
CA CYS A 68 5.68 -7.94 -5.22
C CYS A 68 4.51 -8.94 -5.03
N CYS A 69 3.25 -8.49 -5.21
CA CYS A 69 2.08 -9.38 -5.19
C CYS A 69 2.16 -10.43 -6.30
N TYR A 70 2.50 -10.01 -7.51
CA TYR A 70 2.65 -10.93 -8.64
C TYR A 70 3.80 -11.91 -8.42
N PHE A 71 4.91 -11.46 -7.86
CA PHE A 71 6.02 -12.34 -7.50
C PHE A 71 5.64 -13.38 -6.43
N ALA A 72 4.90 -12.98 -5.40
CA ALA A 72 4.37 -13.90 -4.40
C ALA A 72 3.41 -14.94 -5.04
N PHE A 73 2.53 -14.51 -5.95
CA PHE A 73 1.65 -15.38 -6.71
C PHE A 73 2.41 -16.42 -7.53
N LEU A 74 3.49 -16.04 -8.23
CA LEU A 74 4.34 -16.98 -8.98
C LEU A 74 4.98 -18.03 -8.07
N ASN A 75 5.15 -17.74 -6.79
CA ASN A 75 5.61 -18.65 -5.76
C ASN A 75 4.47 -19.41 -5.04
N GLY A 76 3.25 -19.33 -5.53
CA GLY A 76 2.06 -19.97 -4.95
C GLY A 76 1.68 -19.41 -3.59
N ALA A 77 2.09 -18.19 -3.25
CA ALA A 77 1.76 -17.52 -2.00
C ALA A 77 0.68 -16.47 -2.20
N GLN A 78 -0.17 -16.32 -1.18
CA GLN A 78 -1.21 -15.28 -1.14
C GLN A 78 -0.64 -13.97 -0.61
N SER A 79 -1.24 -12.86 -1.03
CA SER A 79 -0.90 -11.52 -0.60
C SER A 79 -2.10 -10.82 0.05
N ALA A 80 -1.82 -9.94 1.03
CA ALA A 80 -2.79 -9.05 1.64
C ALA A 80 -2.32 -7.59 1.49
N LEU A 81 -3.17 -6.72 0.93
CA LEU A 81 -2.90 -5.28 0.86
C LEU A 81 -3.91 -4.54 1.74
N MET A 82 -3.38 -3.82 2.72
CA MET A 82 -4.19 -3.06 3.67
C MET A 82 -4.10 -1.57 3.40
N ALA A 83 -5.26 -0.96 3.33
CA ALA A 83 -5.43 0.48 3.27
C ALA A 83 -6.06 1.02 4.56
N PRO A 84 -5.79 2.28 4.93
CA PRO A 84 -6.31 2.87 6.17
C PRO A 84 -7.82 3.11 6.15
N THR A 85 -8.41 3.28 4.97
CA THR A 85 -9.84 3.54 4.78
C THR A 85 -10.44 2.66 3.69
N GLU A 86 -11.76 2.48 3.71
CA GLU A 86 -12.47 1.73 2.66
C GLU A 86 -12.35 2.39 1.28
N ILE A 87 -12.35 3.72 1.24
CA ILE A 87 -12.19 4.48 -0.01
C ILE A 87 -10.83 4.17 -0.65
N LEU A 88 -9.76 4.17 0.13
CA LEU A 88 -8.43 3.83 -0.37
C LEU A 88 -8.31 2.35 -0.74
N ALA A 89 -8.94 1.45 0.01
CA ALA A 89 -9.00 0.04 -0.34
C ALA A 89 -9.71 -0.18 -1.68
N GLN A 90 -10.85 0.49 -1.90
CA GLN A 90 -11.57 0.48 -3.18
C GLN A 90 -10.71 1.05 -4.31
N GLN A 91 -10.00 2.15 -4.07
CA GLN A 91 -9.10 2.76 -5.05
C GLN A 91 -7.96 1.80 -5.44
N HIS A 92 -7.31 1.15 -4.46
CA HIS A 92 -6.31 0.13 -4.75
C HIS A 92 -6.89 -1.04 -5.55
N TYR A 93 -8.08 -1.50 -5.18
CA TYR A 93 -8.74 -2.57 -5.90
C TYR A 93 -8.99 -2.19 -7.37
N HIS A 94 -9.59 -1.03 -7.62
CA HIS A 94 -9.86 -0.56 -8.99
C HIS A 94 -8.59 -0.38 -9.83
N ASN A 95 -7.49 0.02 -9.20
CA ASN A 95 -6.22 0.24 -9.89
C ASN A 95 -5.44 -1.07 -10.14
N LEU A 96 -5.49 -2.02 -9.21
CA LEU A 96 -4.65 -3.22 -9.24
C LEU A 96 -5.35 -4.43 -9.85
N ALA A 97 -6.64 -4.64 -9.55
CA ALA A 97 -7.35 -5.84 -9.98
C ALA A 97 -7.32 -6.02 -11.51
N PRO A 98 -7.62 -5.00 -12.36
CA PRO A 98 -7.61 -5.18 -13.81
C PRO A 98 -6.24 -5.60 -14.38
N LEU A 99 -5.15 -5.14 -13.76
CA LEU A 99 -3.80 -5.50 -14.16
C LEU A 99 -3.46 -6.94 -13.73
N LEU A 100 -3.69 -7.25 -12.45
CA LEU A 100 -3.28 -8.52 -11.85
C LEU A 100 -4.17 -9.68 -12.32
N GLU A 101 -5.46 -9.45 -12.57
CA GLU A 101 -6.38 -10.44 -13.14
C GLU A 101 -5.98 -10.83 -14.57
N ARG A 102 -5.51 -9.89 -15.39
CA ARG A 102 -4.93 -10.21 -16.72
C ARG A 102 -3.69 -11.09 -16.63
N LEU A 103 -2.99 -11.07 -15.49
CA LEU A 103 -1.84 -11.92 -15.20
C LEU A 103 -2.23 -13.24 -14.53
N GLY A 104 -3.54 -13.55 -14.43
CA GLY A 104 -4.08 -14.79 -13.91
C GLY A 104 -4.30 -14.81 -12.40
N MET A 105 -4.11 -13.69 -11.69
CA MET A 105 -4.38 -13.61 -10.25
C MET A 105 -5.88 -13.43 -9.97
N ARG A 106 -6.34 -13.98 -8.86
CA ARG A 106 -7.72 -13.81 -8.34
C ARG A 106 -7.69 -12.78 -7.22
N VAL A 107 -8.26 -11.60 -7.49
CA VAL A 107 -8.19 -10.44 -6.59
C VAL A 107 -9.55 -10.21 -5.94
N ALA A 108 -9.58 -9.95 -4.64
CA ALA A 108 -10.79 -9.66 -3.90
C ALA A 108 -10.66 -8.40 -3.03
N LEU A 109 -11.79 -7.71 -2.84
CA LEU A 109 -11.93 -6.56 -1.93
C LEU A 109 -12.72 -6.97 -0.69
N LEU A 110 -12.13 -6.83 0.50
CA LEU A 110 -12.73 -7.12 1.79
C LEU A 110 -12.81 -5.84 2.64
N THR A 111 -14.01 -5.26 2.74
CA THR A 111 -14.27 -4.02 3.50
C THR A 111 -15.39 -4.19 4.52
N GLY A 112 -15.48 -3.26 5.46
CA GLY A 112 -16.51 -3.25 6.50
C GLY A 112 -17.93 -3.14 5.97
N SER A 113 -18.14 -2.45 4.84
CA SER A 113 -19.45 -2.22 4.22
C SER A 113 -20.06 -3.44 3.52
N LEU A 114 -19.28 -4.51 3.28
CA LEU A 114 -19.81 -5.74 2.67
C LEU A 114 -20.81 -6.45 3.59
N SER A 115 -21.82 -7.11 3.00
CA SER A 115 -22.75 -7.96 3.75
C SER A 115 -22.01 -9.12 4.45
N VAL A 116 -22.55 -9.57 5.59
CA VAL A 116 -21.97 -10.67 6.38
C VAL A 116 -21.74 -11.91 5.51
N LYS A 117 -22.74 -12.32 4.75
CA LYS A 117 -22.66 -13.48 3.84
C LYS A 117 -21.53 -13.36 2.83
N LYS A 118 -21.29 -12.16 2.27
CA LYS A 118 -20.22 -11.93 1.30
C LYS A 118 -18.83 -11.96 1.97
N LYS A 119 -18.73 -11.42 3.19
CA LYS A 119 -17.49 -11.50 4.00
C LYS A 119 -17.13 -12.95 4.31
N GLU A 120 -18.10 -13.75 4.76
CA GLU A 120 -17.91 -15.17 5.06
C GLU A 120 -17.46 -15.96 3.82
N SER A 121 -18.11 -15.73 2.68
CA SER A 121 -17.72 -16.36 1.42
C SER A 121 -16.28 -16.00 0.99
N LEU A 122 -15.89 -14.71 1.11
CA LEU A 122 -14.53 -14.29 0.79
C LEU A 122 -13.49 -14.86 1.75
N LYS A 123 -13.80 -14.93 3.06
CA LYS A 123 -12.92 -15.54 4.05
C LYS A 123 -12.74 -17.04 3.80
N ALA A 124 -13.81 -17.75 3.46
CA ALA A 124 -13.74 -19.15 3.09
C ALA A 124 -12.87 -19.37 1.83
N ALA A 125 -13.02 -18.52 0.81
CA ALA A 125 -12.20 -18.58 -0.40
C ALA A 125 -10.70 -18.27 -0.13
N LEU A 126 -10.40 -17.36 0.79
CA LEU A 126 -9.02 -17.09 1.24
C LEU A 126 -8.42 -18.30 1.94
N ALA A 127 -9.15 -18.91 2.86
CA ALA A 127 -8.71 -20.12 3.59
C ALA A 127 -8.54 -21.32 2.66
N ALA A 128 -9.36 -21.44 1.61
CA ALA A 128 -9.24 -22.48 0.59
C ALA A 128 -8.12 -22.23 -0.44
N GLY A 129 -7.47 -21.04 -0.43
CA GLY A 129 -6.46 -20.70 -1.45
C GLY A 129 -7.05 -20.37 -2.81
N GLU A 130 -8.33 -20.03 -2.88
CA GLU A 130 -9.01 -19.67 -4.12
C GLU A 130 -8.80 -18.20 -4.51
N LEU A 131 -8.21 -17.40 -3.65
CA LEU A 131 -7.87 -16.00 -3.87
C LEU A 131 -6.36 -15.80 -3.69
N ASP A 132 -5.75 -14.99 -4.53
CA ASP A 132 -4.32 -14.76 -4.55
C ASP A 132 -3.94 -13.41 -3.92
N LEU A 133 -4.83 -12.41 -4.03
CA LEU A 133 -4.68 -11.09 -3.40
C LEU A 133 -5.99 -10.67 -2.75
N CYS A 134 -5.92 -10.33 -1.46
CA CYS A 134 -7.00 -9.69 -0.73
C CYS A 134 -6.63 -8.22 -0.45
N ILE A 135 -7.44 -7.28 -0.94
CA ILE A 135 -7.30 -5.85 -0.66
C ILE A 135 -8.41 -5.44 0.30
N GLY A 136 -8.11 -4.63 1.31
CA GLY A 136 -9.12 -4.14 2.24
C GLY A 136 -8.57 -3.29 3.38
N THR A 137 -9.37 -3.17 4.43
CA THR A 137 -8.99 -2.46 5.66
C THR A 137 -8.49 -3.44 6.72
N HIS A 138 -8.43 -3.04 7.99
CA HIS A 138 -8.02 -3.96 9.06
C HIS A 138 -8.92 -5.21 9.19
N ALA A 139 -10.07 -5.26 8.55
CA ALA A 139 -10.91 -6.47 8.49
C ALA A 139 -10.16 -7.70 7.95
N ILE A 140 -9.10 -7.49 7.14
CA ILE A 140 -8.23 -8.57 6.64
C ILE A 140 -7.42 -9.22 7.78
N LEU A 141 -7.14 -8.46 8.86
CA LEU A 141 -6.29 -8.91 9.96
C LEU A 141 -7.06 -9.44 11.17
N THR A 142 -8.38 -9.44 11.13
CA THR A 142 -9.19 -9.99 12.21
C THR A 142 -8.88 -11.47 12.42
N ALA A 143 -8.99 -11.96 13.66
CA ALA A 143 -8.61 -13.33 14.02
C ALA A 143 -9.34 -14.40 13.19
N ASP A 144 -10.52 -14.08 12.70
CA ASP A 144 -11.40 -14.94 11.91
C ASP A 144 -11.13 -14.93 10.38
N THR A 145 -10.11 -14.18 9.91
CA THR A 145 -9.69 -14.22 8.51
C THR A 145 -8.46 -15.10 8.40
N GLU A 146 -8.58 -16.24 7.77
CA GLU A 146 -7.49 -17.20 7.56
C GLU A 146 -7.04 -17.17 6.10
N PHE A 147 -5.74 -17.41 5.88
CA PHE A 147 -5.14 -17.57 4.56
C PHE A 147 -4.55 -18.97 4.47
N SER A 148 -4.71 -19.61 3.32
CA SER A 148 -4.10 -20.92 3.08
C SER A 148 -2.56 -20.83 3.10
N ARG A 149 -1.99 -19.80 2.46
CA ARG A 149 -0.54 -19.57 2.39
C ARG A 149 -0.23 -18.08 2.26
N LEU A 150 -0.37 -17.33 3.34
CA LEU A 150 -0.02 -15.90 3.35
C LEU A 150 1.50 -15.72 3.29
N GLY A 151 2.03 -15.20 2.18
CA GLY A 151 3.47 -14.96 1.99
C GLY A 151 3.85 -13.49 2.01
N LEU A 152 2.92 -12.57 1.68
CA LEU A 152 3.21 -11.14 1.60
C LEU A 152 2.07 -10.32 2.21
N VAL A 153 2.46 -9.36 3.03
CA VAL A 153 1.54 -8.33 3.54
C VAL A 153 2.07 -6.96 3.14
N ILE A 154 1.19 -6.15 2.56
CA ILE A 154 1.46 -4.77 2.17
C ILE A 154 0.58 -3.84 2.98
N THR A 155 1.16 -2.76 3.51
CA THR A 155 0.44 -1.72 4.23
C THR A 155 0.65 -0.38 3.53
N ASP A 156 -0.45 0.29 3.21
CA ASP A 156 -0.42 1.65 2.68
C ASP A 156 -0.63 2.65 3.82
N GLU A 157 0.18 3.73 3.84
CA GLU A 157 0.12 4.79 4.85
C GLU A 157 0.21 4.34 6.32
N GLN A 158 1.42 4.26 6.82
CA GLN A 158 1.80 3.68 8.12
C GLN A 158 1.35 4.48 9.36
N HIS A 159 0.94 5.74 9.25
CA HIS A 159 0.69 6.63 10.40
C HIS A 159 -0.42 6.16 11.34
N ARG A 160 -1.27 5.22 10.92
CA ARG A 160 -2.36 4.65 11.72
C ARG A 160 -2.10 3.21 12.19
N PHE A 161 -0.97 2.60 11.84
CA PHE A 161 -0.65 1.24 12.25
C PHE A 161 0.13 1.20 13.56
N GLY A 162 -0.58 0.97 14.66
CA GLY A 162 0.00 0.78 15.98
C GLY A 162 0.79 -0.54 16.12
N VAL A 163 1.62 -0.63 17.17
CA VAL A 163 2.43 -1.82 17.51
C VAL A 163 1.58 -3.10 17.59
N ARG A 164 0.32 -3.01 18.03
CA ARG A 164 -0.61 -4.14 18.16
C ARG A 164 -0.97 -4.79 16.81
N GLN A 165 -1.14 -4.01 15.76
CA GLN A 165 -1.51 -4.52 14.43
C GLN A 165 -0.33 -5.21 13.75
N ARG A 166 0.90 -4.70 13.97
CA ARG A 166 2.14 -5.38 13.52
C ARG A 166 2.35 -6.71 14.23
N THR A 167 1.98 -6.80 15.50
CA THR A 167 2.05 -8.05 16.26
C THR A 167 1.01 -9.04 15.75
N ALA A 168 -0.21 -8.60 15.44
CA ALA A 168 -1.25 -9.44 14.86
C ALA A 168 -0.87 -9.96 13.46
N LEU A 169 -0.22 -9.14 12.61
CA LEU A 169 0.34 -9.57 11.34
C LEU A 169 1.39 -10.67 11.50
N ARG A 170 2.30 -10.49 12.47
CA ARG A 170 3.33 -11.49 12.80
C ARG A 170 2.75 -12.78 13.38
N GLN A 171 1.58 -12.73 14.00
CA GLN A 171 0.92 -13.92 14.54
C GLN A 171 0.17 -14.73 13.47
N LYS A 172 -0.30 -14.08 12.38
CA LYS A 172 -1.01 -14.77 11.27
C LYS A 172 -0.09 -15.50 10.30
N GLY A 173 1.16 -15.08 10.21
CA GLY A 173 2.18 -15.78 9.41
C GLY A 173 3.55 -15.45 9.99
N GLN A 174 4.11 -16.38 10.78
CA GLN A 174 5.42 -16.19 11.42
C GLN A 174 6.54 -15.96 10.38
N ASP A 175 6.29 -16.32 9.11
CA ASP A 175 7.22 -16.34 7.99
C ASP A 175 6.77 -15.40 6.85
N THR A 176 5.94 -14.40 7.13
CA THR A 176 5.36 -13.52 6.12
C THR A 176 6.28 -12.32 5.84
N HIS A 177 6.51 -12.00 4.57
CA HIS A 177 7.16 -10.78 4.13
C HIS A 177 6.26 -9.57 4.36
N VAL A 178 6.84 -8.45 4.76
CA VAL A 178 6.13 -7.19 5.02
C VAL A 178 6.71 -6.08 4.16
N LEU A 179 5.85 -5.45 3.37
CA LEU A 179 6.13 -4.26 2.60
C LEU A 179 5.27 -3.11 3.12
N VAL A 180 5.91 -2.02 3.48
CA VAL A 180 5.24 -0.81 3.93
C VAL A 180 5.39 0.27 2.89
N MET A 181 4.32 0.98 2.55
CA MET A 181 4.37 2.14 1.66
C MET A 181 4.14 3.41 2.46
N SER A 182 4.91 4.48 2.20
CA SER A 182 4.69 5.79 2.81
C SER A 182 4.95 6.91 1.82
N ALA A 183 4.07 7.92 1.83
CA ALA A 183 4.26 9.17 1.10
C ALA A 183 5.05 10.21 1.90
N THR A 184 5.14 10.05 3.23
CA THR A 184 5.86 10.99 4.07
C THR A 184 7.35 10.64 4.15
N PRO A 185 8.24 11.61 3.95
CA PRO A 185 9.67 11.39 4.14
C PRO A 185 9.96 11.15 5.64
N ILE A 186 10.26 9.90 5.97
CA ILE A 186 10.69 9.54 7.32
C ILE A 186 12.22 9.48 7.30
N PRO A 187 12.94 10.30 8.11
CA PRO A 187 14.37 10.18 8.21
C PRO A 187 14.79 8.75 8.55
N ARG A 188 15.79 8.22 7.86
CA ARG A 188 16.26 6.83 8.03
C ARG A 188 16.52 6.47 9.49
N THR A 189 17.10 7.38 10.24
CA THR A 189 17.36 7.22 11.70
C THR A 189 16.06 7.06 12.49
N LEU A 190 15.02 7.84 12.16
CA LEU A 190 13.72 7.73 12.81
C LEU A 190 13.01 6.44 12.41
N ALA A 191 13.10 6.05 11.14
CA ALA A 191 12.57 4.77 10.67
C ALA A 191 13.21 3.59 11.42
N MET A 192 14.52 3.58 11.61
CA MET A 192 15.22 2.55 12.36
C MET A 192 14.85 2.53 13.86
N ILE A 193 14.61 3.70 14.47
CA ILE A 193 14.22 3.80 15.90
C ILE A 193 12.77 3.28 16.09
N VAL A 194 11.86 3.69 15.21
CA VAL A 194 10.43 3.39 15.35
C VAL A 194 10.09 1.99 14.85
N TYR A 195 10.81 1.50 13.85
CA TYR A 195 10.45 0.27 13.12
C TYR A 195 11.45 -0.87 13.28
N GLY A 196 12.61 -0.62 13.88
CA GLY A 196 13.67 -1.61 14.07
C GLY A 196 14.40 -1.92 12.76
N ASP A 197 14.62 -3.20 12.47
CA ASP A 197 15.33 -3.69 11.28
C ASP A 197 14.45 -3.54 10.02
N LEU A 198 14.22 -2.29 9.58
CA LEU A 198 13.45 -1.96 8.38
C LEU A 198 14.41 -1.52 7.28
N GLU A 199 14.42 -2.26 6.18
CA GLU A 199 15.12 -1.88 4.97
C GLU A 199 14.34 -0.76 4.25
N LEU A 200 15.05 0.15 3.56
CA LEU A 200 14.46 1.34 2.96
C LEU A 200 14.76 1.39 1.45
N SER A 201 13.69 1.46 0.66
CA SER A 201 13.75 1.82 -0.77
C SER A 201 13.15 3.20 -0.97
N ILE A 202 13.85 4.08 -1.68
CA ILE A 202 13.38 5.44 -1.96
C ILE A 202 13.04 5.56 -3.44
N ILE A 203 11.82 6.03 -3.75
CA ILE A 203 11.40 6.40 -5.09
C ILE A 203 11.42 7.92 -5.17
N ASP A 204 12.52 8.49 -5.60
CA ASP A 204 12.77 9.92 -5.73
C ASP A 204 12.54 10.44 -7.17
N GLU A 205 12.26 9.55 -8.10
CA GLU A 205 11.90 9.87 -9.47
C GLU A 205 10.37 9.97 -9.63
N LEU A 206 9.93 10.97 -10.37
CA LEU A 206 8.52 11.10 -10.74
C LEU A 206 8.27 10.49 -12.12
N PRO A 207 7.15 9.77 -12.31
CA PRO A 207 6.78 9.24 -13.61
C PRO A 207 6.72 10.33 -14.69
N ALA A 208 7.05 9.97 -15.92
CA ALA A 208 7.03 10.89 -17.05
C ALA A 208 5.64 11.52 -17.24
N GLY A 209 5.59 12.84 -17.52
CA GLY A 209 4.34 13.58 -17.76
C GLY A 209 3.75 14.25 -16.53
N ARG A 210 4.28 14.05 -15.33
CA ARG A 210 3.79 14.76 -14.14
C ARG A 210 4.20 16.23 -14.20
N GLN A 211 3.20 17.12 -14.16
CA GLN A 211 3.41 18.56 -14.09
C GLN A 211 3.86 18.99 -12.68
N PRO A 212 4.83 19.90 -12.55
CA PRO A 212 5.24 20.43 -11.25
C PRO A 212 4.07 21.21 -10.62
N VAL A 213 3.83 20.96 -9.34
CA VAL A 213 2.83 21.69 -8.56
C VAL A 213 3.39 23.06 -8.21
N ARG A 214 2.60 24.12 -8.48
CA ARG A 214 2.93 25.50 -8.09
C ARG A 214 2.10 25.88 -6.88
N THR A 215 2.76 26.20 -5.79
CA THR A 215 2.12 26.65 -4.55
C THR A 215 2.21 28.16 -4.43
N TYR A 216 1.09 28.81 -4.12
CA TYR A 216 1.01 30.25 -3.92
C TYR A 216 0.41 30.54 -2.55
N LEU A 217 1.09 31.40 -1.78
CA LEU A 217 0.54 31.98 -0.57
C LEU A 217 -0.30 33.20 -0.96
N ILE A 218 -1.55 33.22 -0.54
CA ILE A 218 -2.46 34.34 -0.79
C ILE A 218 -2.86 35.01 0.53
N ASN A 219 -2.93 36.33 0.51
CA ASN A 219 -3.48 37.14 1.61
C ASN A 219 -4.94 37.54 1.31
N SER A 220 -5.56 38.27 2.23
CA SER A 220 -6.95 38.72 2.09
C SER A 220 -7.17 39.63 0.88
N GLU A 221 -6.17 40.42 0.47
CA GLU A 221 -6.30 41.42 -0.63
C GLU A 221 -6.41 40.74 -2.00
N ILE A 222 -5.77 39.57 -2.18
CA ILE A 222 -5.78 38.84 -3.46
C ILE A 222 -6.77 37.68 -3.46
N ARG A 223 -7.56 37.54 -2.39
CA ARG A 223 -8.51 36.41 -2.22
C ARG A 223 -9.52 36.31 -3.35
N GLU A 224 -10.14 37.44 -3.73
CA GLU A 224 -11.11 37.45 -4.83
C GLU A 224 -10.48 37.07 -6.17
N ARG A 225 -9.25 37.50 -6.41
CA ARG A 225 -8.50 37.12 -7.61
C ARG A 225 -8.22 35.60 -7.63
N ALA A 226 -7.92 35.00 -6.48
CA ALA A 226 -7.73 33.55 -6.36
C ALA A 226 -9.03 32.79 -6.64
N PHE A 227 -10.17 33.23 -6.11
CA PHE A 227 -11.47 32.63 -6.43
C PHE A 227 -11.83 32.79 -7.92
N GLY A 228 -11.53 33.92 -8.51
CA GLY A 228 -11.70 34.13 -9.95
C GLY A 228 -10.82 33.19 -10.81
N TYR A 229 -9.62 32.86 -10.33
CA TYR A 229 -8.75 31.88 -10.97
C TYR A 229 -9.35 30.47 -10.87
N ILE A 230 -9.81 30.05 -9.69
CA ILE A 230 -10.45 28.75 -9.46
C ILE A 230 -11.68 28.62 -10.36
N ARG A 231 -12.54 29.65 -10.42
CA ARG A 231 -13.77 29.64 -11.25
C ARG A 231 -13.44 29.40 -12.72
N ARG A 232 -12.46 30.08 -13.27
CA ARG A 232 -12.03 29.88 -14.68
C ARG A 232 -11.53 28.43 -14.94
N HIS A 233 -10.89 27.80 -13.95
CA HIS A 233 -10.47 26.40 -14.08
C HIS A 233 -11.65 25.43 -14.02
N LEU A 234 -12.64 25.71 -13.15
CA LEU A 234 -13.88 24.94 -13.10
C LEU A 234 -14.67 25.07 -14.41
N ASP A 235 -14.77 26.28 -14.97
CA ASP A 235 -15.44 26.53 -16.26
C ASP A 235 -14.72 25.83 -17.43
N ALA A 236 -13.39 25.58 -17.29
CA ALA A 236 -12.60 24.81 -18.24
C ALA A 236 -12.66 23.27 -18.02
N GLY A 237 -13.50 22.79 -17.09
CA GLY A 237 -13.68 21.36 -16.80
C GLY A 237 -12.70 20.74 -15.80
N TYR A 238 -11.86 21.55 -15.15
CA TYR A 238 -10.98 21.06 -14.08
C TYR A 238 -11.73 20.97 -12.75
N GLN A 239 -11.18 20.24 -11.80
CA GLN A 239 -11.70 20.10 -10.45
C GLN A 239 -10.90 20.95 -9.46
N ALA A 240 -11.55 21.41 -8.40
CA ALA A 240 -10.91 22.13 -7.31
C ALA A 240 -11.38 21.59 -5.96
N TYR A 241 -10.46 21.52 -4.98
CA TYR A 241 -10.76 21.15 -3.61
C TYR A 241 -10.52 22.34 -2.71
N LEU A 242 -11.55 22.70 -1.92
CA LEU A 242 -11.44 23.72 -0.88
C LEU A 242 -11.38 23.00 0.47
N ILE A 243 -10.24 23.10 1.15
CA ILE A 243 -10.04 22.46 2.45
C ILE A 243 -10.14 23.54 3.52
N CYS A 244 -11.13 23.39 4.42
CA CYS A 244 -11.34 24.29 5.55
C CYS A 244 -11.14 23.49 6.86
N PRO A 245 -10.58 24.13 7.92
CA PRO A 245 -10.58 23.52 9.24
C PRO A 245 -12.01 23.36 9.74
N ALA A 246 -12.28 22.30 10.51
CA ALA A 246 -13.56 22.14 11.19
C ALA A 246 -13.74 23.25 12.24
N VAL A 247 -14.96 23.75 12.38
CA VAL A 247 -15.29 24.80 13.37
C VAL A 247 -15.37 24.21 14.78
N GLN A 248 -15.67 22.92 14.91
CA GLN A 248 -15.66 22.16 16.18
C GLN A 248 -14.89 20.84 15.95
N SER A 249 -14.02 20.45 16.87
CA SER A 249 -13.39 19.13 16.86
C SER A 249 -14.39 18.11 17.44
N GLU A 250 -14.46 16.92 16.85
CA GLU A 250 -15.30 15.81 17.34
C GLU A 250 -14.99 15.43 18.80
N GLU A 251 -13.86 15.85 19.37
CA GLU A 251 -13.50 15.67 20.76
C GLU A 251 -14.32 16.52 21.74
N GLU A 252 -14.92 17.65 21.29
CA GLU A 252 -15.77 18.48 22.13
C GLU A 252 -17.23 17.97 22.19
N GLU A 253 -17.71 17.22 21.20
CA GLU A 253 -19.03 16.59 21.23
C GLU A 253 -19.08 15.33 22.15
N ALA A 254 -17.94 14.67 22.38
CA ALA A 254 -17.88 13.52 23.29
C ALA A 254 -17.76 13.90 24.77
N ALA A 255 -17.59 15.17 25.08
CA ALA A 255 -17.43 15.70 26.46
C ALA A 255 -18.65 16.51 26.95
N ALA A 256 -19.72 16.65 26.16
CA ALA A 256 -20.98 17.31 26.50
C ALA A 256 -22.12 16.28 26.63
#